data_a71c601d59ceffe41d0fd2768d65d784
#
_entry.id   a71c601d59ceffe41d0fd2768d65d784
#
_cell.length_a   1.000
_cell.length_b   1.000
_cell.length_c   1.000
_cell.angle_alpha   90.00
_cell.angle_beta   90.00
_cell.angle_gamma   90.00
#
_symmetry.space_group_name_H-M   'P 1'
#
loop_
_entity.id
_entity.type
_entity.pdbx_description
1 polymer ?
#
loop_
_entity_poly.entity_id
_entity_poly.type
_entity_poly.pdbx_seq_one_letter_code
_entity_poly.pdbx_strand_id
1 'polypeptide(L)' 'MSEEELQEQIIQQIEVLVEELGGSVCHSERCNSMGRRSKVIEIEYNVEE' A
#
# COMPACT_ATOMS: atom_id res chain seq x y z
N MET A 1 13.66 8.87 -14.07
CA MET A 1 12.97 7.89 -13.21
C MET A 1 11.73 7.36 -13.86
N SER A 2 11.54 6.06 -13.81
CA SER A 2 10.31 5.46 -14.30
C SER A 2 9.21 5.61 -13.24
N GLU A 3 7.96 5.53 -13.68
CA GLU A 3 6.82 5.58 -12.76
C GLU A 3 6.86 4.46 -11.73
N GLU A 4 7.35 3.29 -12.13
CA GLU A 4 7.47 2.14 -11.23
C GLU A 4 8.42 2.41 -10.08
N GLU A 5 9.56 3.03 -10.36
CA GLU A 5 10.51 3.36 -9.30
C GLU A 5 9.94 4.38 -8.32
N LEU A 6 9.23 5.36 -8.84
CA LEU A 6 8.59 6.36 -8.00
C LEU A 6 7.51 5.73 -7.12
N GLN A 7 6.71 4.83 -7.70
CA GLN A 7 5.68 4.13 -6.94
C GLN A 7 6.30 3.28 -5.83
N GLU A 8 7.39 2.59 -6.09
CA GLU A 8 8.06 1.77 -5.08
C GLU A 8 8.57 2.62 -3.93
N GLN A 9 9.15 3.79 -4.23
CA GLN A 9 9.61 4.68 -3.18
C GLN A 9 8.47 5.17 -2.30
N ILE A 10 7.35 5.51 -2.91
CA ILE A 10 6.17 5.96 -2.17
C ILE A 10 5.65 4.83 -1.28
N ILE A 11 5.58 3.62 -1.81
CA ILE A 11 5.11 2.45 -1.06
C ILE A 11 6.02 2.17 0.13
N GLN A 12 7.34 2.27 -0.05
CA GLN A 12 8.27 2.09 1.05
C GLN A 12 8.07 3.12 2.16
N GLN A 13 7.80 4.36 1.80
CA GLN A 13 7.51 5.38 2.79
C GLN A 13 6.22 5.09 3.55
N ILE A 14 5.21 4.59 2.85
CA ILE A 14 3.96 4.20 3.49
C ILE A 14 4.21 3.08 4.50
N GLU A 15 5.00 2.08 4.13
CA GLU A 15 5.32 0.96 5.03
C GLU A 15 6.04 1.44 6.30
N VAL A 16 6.98 2.35 6.15
CA VAL A 16 7.71 2.90 7.30
C VAL A 16 6.76 3.66 8.22
N LEU A 17 5.88 4.47 7.65
CA LEU A 17 4.93 5.25 8.44
C LEU A 17 3.92 4.35 9.15
N VAL A 18 3.51 3.26 8.51
CA VAL A 18 2.61 2.30 9.13
C VAL A 18 3.27 1.59 10.30
N GLU A 19 4.57 1.28 10.19
CA GLU A 19 5.32 0.70 11.30
C GLU A 19 5.35 1.64 12.50
N GLU A 20 5.57 2.93 12.26
CA GLU A 20 5.54 3.93 13.33
C GLU A 20 4.17 4.04 13.97
N LEU A 21 3.13 3.83 13.18
CA LEU A 21 1.76 3.83 13.66
C LEU A 21 1.42 2.59 14.47
N GLY A 22 2.24 1.55 14.38
CA GLY A 22 1.99 0.28 15.04
C GLY A 22 1.01 -0.62 14.32
N GLY A 23 0.86 -0.41 13.02
CA GLY A 23 -0.07 -1.17 12.21
C GLY A 23 0.59 -2.18 11.29
N SER A 24 -0.20 -2.70 10.37
CA SER A 24 0.28 -3.63 9.36
C SER A 24 -0.23 -3.23 7.99
N VAL A 25 0.51 -3.65 6.97
CA VAL A 25 0.19 -3.37 5.58
C VAL A 25 -0.08 -4.68 4.86
N CYS A 26 -1.18 -4.74 4.13
CA CYS A 26 -1.50 -5.87 3.27
C CYS A 26 -1.54 -5.41 1.83
N HIS A 27 -0.92 -6.19 0.95
CA HIS A 27 -0.91 -5.93 -0.47
C HIS A 27 -1.83 -6.93 -1.17
N SER A 28 -2.68 -6.43 -2.06
CA SER A 28 -3.55 -7.28 -2.85
C SER A 28 -3.65 -6.75 -4.28
N GLU A 29 -4.17 -7.56 -5.17
CA GLU A 29 -4.41 -7.17 -6.55
C GLU A 29 -5.89 -7.34 -6.87
N ARG A 30 -6.39 -6.41 -7.66
CA ARG A 30 -7.74 -6.49 -8.21
C ARG A 30 -7.67 -6.41 -9.72
N CYS A 31 -8.57 -7.13 -10.36
CA CYS A 31 -8.74 -7.06 -11.80
C CYS A 31 -10.17 -6.65 -12.08
N ASN A 32 -10.35 -5.60 -12.87
CA ASN A 32 -11.70 -5.17 -13.21
C ASN A 32 -12.20 -5.91 -14.45
N SER A 33 -13.46 -5.68 -14.82
CA SER A 33 -14.09 -6.36 -15.95
C SER A 33 -13.47 -5.98 -17.30
N MET A 34 -12.69 -4.92 -17.35
CA MET A 34 -12.01 -4.47 -18.56
C MET A 34 -10.58 -5.01 -18.68
N GLY A 35 -10.18 -5.87 -17.75
CA GLY A 35 -8.87 -6.49 -17.76
C GLY A 35 -7.74 -5.65 -17.19
N ARG A 36 -8.06 -4.53 -16.57
CA ARG A 36 -7.05 -3.71 -15.91
C ARG A 36 -6.73 -4.24 -14.53
N ARG A 37 -5.46 -4.31 -14.23
CA ARG A 37 -4.99 -4.73 -12.92
C ARG A 37 -4.72 -3.51 -12.06
N SER A 38 -5.18 -3.58 -10.83
CA SER A 38 -4.90 -2.55 -9.84
C SER A 38 -4.29 -3.19 -8.61
N LYS A 39 -3.31 -2.52 -8.02
CA LYS A 39 -2.73 -2.95 -6.75
C LYS A 39 -3.39 -2.16 -5.64
N VAL A 40 -3.80 -2.88 -4.61
CA VAL A 40 -4.48 -2.28 -3.46
C VAL A 40 -3.61 -2.46 -2.23
N ILE A 41 -3.46 -1.39 -1.47
CA ILE A 41 -2.74 -1.42 -0.20
C ILE A 41 -3.75 -1.16 0.90
N GLU A 42 -3.86 -2.12 1.82
CA GLU A 42 -4.72 -1.96 2.99
C GLU A 42 -3.86 -1.76 4.22
N ILE A 43 -4.22 -0.77 5.01
CA ILE A 43 -3.51 -0.43 6.23
C ILE A 43 -4.45 -0.68 7.40
N GLU A 44 -3.98 -1.46 8.36
CA GLU A 44 -4.73 -1.74 9.57
C GLU A 44 -3.92 -1.30 10.78
N TYR A 45 -4.55 -0.57 11.66
CA TYR A 45 -3.91 -0.13 12.90
C TYR A 45 -4.95 -0.08 14.02
N ASN A 46 -4.48 -0.22 15.23
CA ASN A 46 -5.34 -0.21 16.40
C ASN A 46 -5.48 1.20 16.96
N VAL A 47 -6.71 1.55 17.26
CA VAL A 47 -7.01 2.84 17.88
C VAL A 47 -7.38 2.58 19.33
N GLU A 48 -6.65 3.22 20.24
CA GLU A 48 -6.99 3.16 21.65
C GLU A 48 -7.93 4.31 21.99
N GLU A 49 -9.04 3.98 22.59
CA GLU A 49 -9.99 4.97 23.07
C GLU A 49 -9.80 5.21 24.57
#